data_abdc77c49a48f901966809a9f58fde33
#
_entry.id   abdc77c49a48f901966809a9f58fde33
#
_cell.length_a   1.000
_cell.length_b   1.000
_cell.length_c   1.000
_cell.angle_alpha   90.00
_cell.angle_beta   90.00
_cell.angle_gamma   90.00
#
_symmetry.space_group_name_H-M   'P 1'
#
loop_
_entity.id
_entity.type
_entity.pdbx_description
1 polymer ?
#
loop_
_entity_poly.entity_id
_entity_poly.type
_entity_poly.pdbx_seq_one_letter_code
_entity_poly.pdbx_strand_id
1 'polypeptide(L)'
;MTGVARVALRVLGMAWTLPNTVLGLVAGTAGLALGARVRFRPRELALVFHRFPWGPGGALTLGNTILHTGDSLDGRCRTYAHRAGLCEEPDVGLADHERAHVYQYMVLGPLFLPLYFASGGIGVRNRFERAADRYAATGRGWWPWASDERQPGFTDR
;
A
#
# COMPACT_ATOMS: atom_id res chain seq x y z
N MET A 1 -20.65 -12.34 -7.54
CA MET A 1 -20.40 -12.66 -6.11
C MET A 1 -21.47 -11.99 -5.25
N THR A 2 -22.10 -12.73 -4.34
CA THR A 2 -23.05 -12.20 -3.37
C THR A 2 -22.35 -11.29 -2.34
N GLY A 3 -23.12 -10.40 -1.67
CA GLY A 3 -22.57 -9.53 -0.62
C GLY A 3 -21.89 -10.31 0.50
N VAL A 4 -22.46 -11.44 0.92
CA VAL A 4 -21.92 -12.33 1.95
C VAL A 4 -20.56 -12.90 1.56
N ALA A 5 -20.40 -13.39 0.33
CA ALA A 5 -19.12 -13.92 -0.14
C ALA A 5 -18.01 -12.86 -0.14
N ARG A 6 -18.32 -11.61 -0.50
CA ARG A 6 -17.35 -10.50 -0.43
C ARG A 6 -16.92 -10.18 1.00
N VAL A 7 -17.84 -10.18 1.95
CA VAL A 7 -17.51 -9.95 3.37
C VAL A 7 -16.65 -11.10 3.89
N ALA A 8 -17.02 -12.34 3.62
CA ALA A 8 -16.24 -13.52 4.06
C ALA A 8 -14.80 -13.48 3.52
N LEU A 9 -14.60 -13.16 2.23
CA LEU A 9 -13.26 -13.04 1.65
C LEU A 9 -12.43 -11.91 2.29
N ARG A 10 -13.05 -10.78 2.62
CA ARG A 10 -12.35 -9.70 3.32
C ARG A 10 -11.92 -10.14 4.72
N VAL A 11 -12.80 -10.77 5.49
CA VAL A 11 -12.49 -11.27 6.83
C VAL A 11 -11.36 -12.30 6.79
N LEU A 12 -11.41 -13.25 5.85
CA LEU A 12 -10.36 -14.25 5.66
C LEU A 12 -9.02 -13.59 5.29
N GLY A 13 -9.03 -12.62 4.37
CA GLY A 13 -7.82 -11.88 3.99
C GLY A 13 -7.24 -11.09 5.15
N MET A 14 -8.07 -10.42 5.95
CA MET A 14 -7.62 -9.71 7.16
C MET A 14 -7.03 -10.67 8.20
N ALA A 15 -7.64 -11.84 8.42
CA ALA A 15 -7.12 -12.87 9.32
C ALA A 15 -5.80 -13.46 8.81
N TRP A 16 -5.70 -13.69 7.49
CA TRP A 16 -4.50 -14.23 6.86
C TRP A 16 -3.30 -13.27 6.98
N THR A 17 -3.51 -11.97 6.88
CA THR A 17 -2.46 -10.96 7.00
C THR A 17 -2.20 -10.52 8.44
N LEU A 18 -2.86 -11.10 9.43
CA LEU A 18 -2.76 -10.69 10.84
C LEU A 18 -1.32 -10.57 11.37
N PRO A 19 -0.35 -11.46 11.07
CA PRO A 19 1.03 -11.29 11.53
C PRO A 19 1.64 -9.95 11.12
N ASN A 20 1.45 -9.54 9.85
CA ASN A 20 1.94 -8.25 9.37
C ASN A 20 1.17 -7.07 9.98
N THR A 21 -0.14 -7.23 10.16
CA THR A 21 -0.99 -6.23 10.82
C THR A 21 -0.54 -5.98 12.25
N VAL A 22 -0.19 -7.03 12.99
CA VAL A 22 0.34 -6.91 14.37
C VAL A 22 1.65 -6.12 14.40
N LEU A 23 2.57 -6.37 13.45
CA LEU A 23 3.80 -5.58 13.34
C LEU A 23 3.49 -4.09 13.13
N GLY A 24 2.56 -3.78 12.22
CA GLY A 24 2.11 -2.41 11.98
C GLY A 24 1.45 -1.78 13.20
N LEU A 25 0.62 -2.53 13.93
CA LEU A 25 -0.04 -2.06 15.16
C LEU A 25 0.97 -1.77 16.26
N VAL A 26 1.97 -2.62 16.47
CA VAL A 26 3.04 -2.40 17.46
C VAL A 26 3.80 -1.11 17.14
N ALA A 27 4.23 -0.94 15.89
CA ALA A 27 4.92 0.27 15.47
C ALA A 27 4.02 1.52 15.59
N GLY A 28 2.76 1.42 15.12
CA GLY A 28 1.79 2.52 15.19
C GLY A 28 1.48 2.94 16.63
N THR A 29 1.33 1.96 17.54
CA THR A 29 1.09 2.22 18.96
C THR A 29 2.28 2.93 19.61
N ALA A 30 3.52 2.52 19.28
CA ALA A 30 4.70 3.25 19.71
C ALA A 30 4.70 4.69 19.18
N GLY A 31 4.25 4.90 17.95
CA GLY A 31 4.08 6.24 17.36
C GLY A 31 3.07 7.12 18.11
N LEU A 32 1.99 6.53 18.68
CA LEU A 32 1.01 7.29 19.46
C LEU A 32 1.64 7.95 20.69
N ALA A 33 2.59 7.29 21.36
CA ALA A 33 3.33 7.86 22.47
C ALA A 33 4.16 9.10 22.09
N LEU A 34 4.43 9.26 20.78
CA LEU A 34 5.20 10.38 20.20
C LEU A 34 4.32 11.35 19.40
N GLY A 35 3.01 11.31 19.59
CA GLY A 35 2.07 12.27 19.02
C GLY A 35 1.41 11.86 17.69
N ALA A 36 1.62 10.63 17.22
CA ALA A 36 0.86 10.10 16.10
C ALA A 36 -0.65 10.03 16.43
N ARG A 37 -1.48 9.96 15.40
CA ARG A 37 -2.94 9.90 15.53
C ARG A 37 -3.46 8.71 14.75
N VAL A 38 -4.34 7.91 15.32
CA VAL A 38 -4.92 6.75 14.64
C VAL A 38 -6.33 7.05 14.14
N ARG A 39 -6.62 6.56 12.91
CA ARG A 39 -7.95 6.56 12.30
C ARG A 39 -8.21 5.24 11.58
N PHE A 40 -9.41 4.70 11.73
CA PHE A 40 -9.86 3.62 10.86
C PHE A 40 -10.38 4.20 9.53
N ARG A 41 -9.88 3.67 8.43
CA ARG A 41 -10.26 4.03 7.06
C ARG A 41 -10.96 2.84 6.40
N PRO A 42 -12.30 2.80 6.38
CA PRO A 42 -13.06 1.65 5.86
C PRO A 42 -12.81 1.39 4.37
N ARG A 43 -12.54 2.43 3.59
CA ARG A 43 -12.25 2.32 2.16
C ARG A 43 -10.93 1.60 1.90
N GLU A 44 -9.92 1.87 2.69
CA GLU A 44 -8.61 1.25 2.64
C GLU A 44 -8.56 -0.07 3.42
N LEU A 45 -9.59 -0.42 4.19
CA LEU A 45 -9.65 -1.58 5.08
C LEU A 45 -8.48 -1.59 6.09
N ALA A 46 -8.07 -0.43 6.59
CA ALA A 46 -6.87 -0.28 7.41
C ALA A 46 -7.05 0.70 8.56
N LEU A 47 -6.27 0.48 9.63
CA LEU A 47 -5.96 1.47 10.64
C LEU A 47 -4.79 2.32 10.16
N VAL A 48 -4.98 3.63 10.10
CA VAL A 48 -3.96 4.57 9.63
C VAL A 48 -3.44 5.37 10.82
N PHE A 49 -2.13 5.31 11.03
CA PHE A 49 -1.42 6.11 12.01
C PHE A 49 -0.80 7.31 11.31
N HIS A 50 -1.44 8.47 11.41
CA HIS A 50 -0.98 9.75 10.88
C HIS A 50 0.07 10.39 11.78
N ARG A 51 0.91 11.25 11.23
CA ARG A 51 2.05 11.88 11.93
C ARG A 51 2.97 10.84 12.57
N PHE A 52 3.14 9.72 11.89
CA PHE A 52 4.06 8.69 12.35
C PHE A 52 5.49 9.25 12.36
N PRO A 53 6.21 9.18 13.50
CA PRO A 53 7.42 9.98 13.69
C PRO A 53 8.65 9.47 12.96
N TRP A 54 8.57 8.27 12.39
CA TRP A 54 9.72 7.63 11.73
C TRP A 54 9.43 7.38 10.25
N GLY A 55 10.50 7.41 9.45
CA GLY A 55 10.48 7.09 8.03
C GLY A 55 10.89 8.23 7.12
N PRO A 56 11.18 7.96 5.85
CA PRO A 56 11.71 8.94 4.88
C PRO A 56 10.63 9.88 4.29
N GLY A 57 9.43 9.87 4.83
CA GLY A 57 8.24 10.52 4.27
C GLY A 57 7.34 9.56 3.50
N GLY A 58 6.06 9.93 3.33
CA GLY A 58 5.05 9.09 2.68
C GLY A 58 4.36 8.13 3.65
N ALA A 59 4.04 6.93 3.18
CA ALA A 59 3.37 5.92 3.97
C ALA A 59 4.03 4.54 3.82
N LEU A 60 3.76 3.66 4.77
CA LEU A 60 4.19 2.26 4.80
C LEU A 60 3.02 1.39 5.23
N THR A 61 2.61 0.49 4.36
CA THR A 61 1.57 -0.51 4.67
C THR A 61 2.18 -1.77 5.28
N LEU A 62 1.61 -2.24 6.38
CA LEU A 62 1.90 -3.52 7.03
C LEU A 62 0.57 -4.24 7.33
N GLY A 63 0.17 -5.15 6.47
CA GLY A 63 -1.12 -5.82 6.55
C GLY A 63 -2.29 -4.85 6.39
N ASN A 64 -3.15 -4.76 7.42
CA ASN A 64 -4.24 -3.80 7.50
C ASN A 64 -3.90 -2.58 8.39
N THR A 65 -2.62 -2.22 8.44
CA THR A 65 -2.12 -1.03 9.14
C THR A 65 -1.30 -0.19 8.16
N ILE A 66 -1.52 1.12 8.18
CA ILE A 66 -0.76 2.10 7.38
C ILE A 66 -0.11 3.10 8.33
N LEU A 67 1.22 3.20 8.27
CA LEU A 67 2.02 4.17 9.01
C LEU A 67 2.31 5.34 8.08
N HIS A 68 1.77 6.52 8.35
CA HIS A 68 1.84 7.69 7.49
C HIS A 68 2.48 8.87 8.22
N THR A 69 3.51 9.47 7.62
CA THR A 69 4.25 10.58 8.24
C THR A 69 3.52 11.92 8.17
N GLY A 70 2.56 12.08 7.26
CA GLY A 70 1.75 13.29 7.10
C GLY A 70 0.43 13.28 7.87
N ASP A 71 -0.37 14.32 7.64
CA ASP A 71 -1.65 14.53 8.32
C ASP A 71 -2.84 13.83 7.65
N SER A 72 -2.79 13.55 6.34
CA SER A 72 -3.87 12.94 5.57
C SER A 72 -3.34 12.09 4.42
N LEU A 73 -3.93 10.91 4.22
CA LEU A 73 -3.68 10.06 3.05
C LEU A 73 -4.36 10.59 1.76
N ASP A 74 -5.24 11.57 1.87
CA ASP A 74 -6.02 12.06 0.71
C ASP A 74 -5.18 12.93 -0.23
N GLY A 75 -3.89 13.07 0.06
CA GLY A 75 -2.92 13.75 -0.78
C GLY A 75 -2.48 12.94 -1.99
N ARG A 76 -1.79 13.61 -2.90
CA ARG A 76 -1.09 12.97 -4.02
C ARG A 76 0.36 12.70 -3.63
N CYS A 77 0.95 11.66 -4.22
CA CYS A 77 2.35 11.34 -4.00
C CYS A 77 3.07 11.09 -5.32
N ARG A 78 4.38 11.37 -5.30
CA ARG A 78 5.30 10.97 -6.36
C ARG A 78 5.76 9.54 -6.12
N THR A 79 5.52 8.68 -7.10
CA THR A 79 5.93 7.28 -7.06
C THR A 79 7.45 7.13 -7.21
N TYR A 80 7.96 5.92 -7.05
CA TYR A 80 9.38 5.63 -7.34
C TYR A 80 9.72 5.89 -8.81
N ALA A 81 8.78 5.65 -9.74
CA ALA A 81 8.97 5.95 -11.16
C ALA A 81 9.15 7.45 -11.42
N HIS A 82 8.35 8.30 -10.78
CA HIS A 82 8.52 9.76 -10.84
C HIS A 82 9.86 10.21 -10.27
N ARG A 83 10.26 9.65 -9.12
CA ARG A 83 11.54 9.99 -8.47
C ARG A 83 12.75 9.55 -9.29
N ALA A 84 12.60 8.49 -10.09
CA ALA A 84 13.62 7.98 -10.99
C ALA A 84 13.64 8.70 -12.36
N GLY A 85 12.71 9.63 -12.63
CA GLY A 85 12.58 10.30 -13.93
C GLY A 85 12.05 9.40 -15.05
N LEU A 86 11.39 8.29 -14.71
CA LEU A 86 10.87 7.30 -15.67
C LEU A 86 9.36 7.47 -15.94
N CYS A 87 8.72 8.44 -15.31
CA CYS A 87 7.30 8.70 -15.44
C CYS A 87 7.06 10.23 -15.40
N GLU A 88 6.39 10.75 -16.41
CA GLU A 88 5.96 12.16 -16.50
C GLU A 88 4.47 12.33 -16.15
N GLU A 89 3.75 11.22 -15.92
CA GLU A 89 2.34 11.23 -15.57
C GLU A 89 2.09 11.98 -14.25
N PRO A 90 0.87 12.50 -14.04
CA PRO A 90 0.52 13.17 -12.78
C PRO A 90 0.75 12.28 -11.56
N ASP A 91 1.12 12.90 -10.47
CA ASP A 91 1.21 12.24 -9.16
C ASP A 91 -0.05 11.42 -8.86
N VAL A 92 0.12 10.24 -8.24
CA VAL A 92 -1.00 9.33 -7.92
C VAL A 92 -1.58 9.62 -6.55
N GLY A 93 -2.80 9.14 -6.31
CA GLY A 93 -3.44 9.22 -4.99
C GLY A 93 -2.76 8.29 -3.98
N LEU A 94 -2.21 8.84 -2.88
CA LEU A 94 -1.51 8.06 -1.86
C LEU A 94 -2.42 7.01 -1.21
N ALA A 95 -3.66 7.36 -0.89
CA ALA A 95 -4.63 6.43 -0.29
C ALA A 95 -4.92 5.24 -1.19
N ASP A 96 -5.03 5.44 -2.50
CA ASP A 96 -5.29 4.37 -3.46
C ASP A 96 -4.05 3.49 -3.66
N HIS A 97 -2.83 4.06 -3.65
CA HIS A 97 -1.58 3.33 -3.67
C HIS A 97 -1.45 2.39 -2.45
N GLU A 98 -1.62 2.92 -1.24
CA GLU A 98 -1.55 2.12 -0.01
C GLU A 98 -2.66 1.06 0.07
N ARG A 99 -3.87 1.37 -0.44
CA ARG A 99 -4.95 0.39 -0.54
C ARG A 99 -4.59 -0.80 -1.44
N ALA A 100 -3.85 -0.58 -2.52
CA ALA A 100 -3.36 -1.68 -3.34
C ALA A 100 -2.45 -2.61 -2.54
N HIS A 101 -1.54 -2.06 -1.73
CA HIS A 101 -0.71 -2.87 -0.83
C HIS A 101 -1.54 -3.64 0.20
N VAL A 102 -2.59 -3.05 0.79
CA VAL A 102 -3.51 -3.77 1.68
C VAL A 102 -4.12 -4.99 0.96
N TYR A 103 -4.57 -4.84 -0.30
CA TYR A 103 -5.11 -5.98 -1.06
C TYR A 103 -4.05 -7.04 -1.35
N GLN A 104 -2.84 -6.65 -1.70
CA GLN A 104 -1.71 -7.56 -1.91
C GLN A 104 -1.40 -8.34 -0.62
N TYR A 105 -1.37 -7.67 0.53
CA TYR A 105 -1.21 -8.30 1.84
C TYR A 105 -2.34 -9.28 2.15
N MET A 106 -3.59 -8.90 1.91
CA MET A 106 -4.77 -9.75 2.17
C MET A 106 -4.76 -11.05 1.36
N VAL A 107 -4.10 -11.07 0.20
CA VAL A 107 -3.95 -12.28 -0.61
C VAL A 107 -2.70 -13.06 -0.21
N LEU A 108 -1.57 -12.41 -0.01
CA LEU A 108 -0.28 -13.05 0.22
C LEU A 108 0.01 -13.31 1.71
N GLY A 109 -0.64 -12.59 2.62
CA GLY A 109 -0.45 -12.72 4.05
C GLY A 109 1.02 -12.57 4.48
N PRO A 110 1.53 -13.51 5.30
CA PRO A 110 2.94 -13.50 5.74
C PRO A 110 3.96 -13.58 4.60
N LEU A 111 3.57 -14.10 3.44
CA LEU A 111 4.44 -14.20 2.28
C LEU A 111 4.68 -12.87 1.56
N PHE A 112 3.89 -11.84 1.86
CA PHE A 112 4.03 -10.56 1.17
C PHE A 112 5.45 -9.99 1.31
N LEU A 113 5.97 -9.82 2.51
CA LEU A 113 7.29 -9.21 2.73
C LEU A 113 8.43 -10.01 2.06
N PRO A 114 8.54 -11.34 2.21
CA PRO A 114 9.53 -12.11 1.49
C PRO A 114 9.46 -11.92 -0.04
N LEU A 115 8.26 -11.97 -0.61
CA LEU A 115 8.06 -11.81 -2.05
C LEU A 115 8.33 -10.37 -2.52
N TYR A 116 7.95 -9.38 -1.73
CA TYR A 116 8.22 -7.97 -2.00
C TYR A 116 9.73 -7.70 -2.09
N PHE A 117 10.49 -8.17 -1.11
CA PHE A 117 11.95 -8.01 -1.13
C PHE A 117 12.62 -8.82 -2.23
N ALA A 118 12.17 -10.04 -2.51
CA ALA A 118 12.65 -10.84 -3.63
C ALA A 118 12.34 -10.23 -5.01
N SER A 119 11.34 -9.33 -5.06
CA SER A 119 10.94 -8.62 -6.30
C SER A 119 11.65 -7.29 -6.50
N GLY A 120 12.73 -7.01 -5.77
CA GLY A 120 13.54 -5.81 -5.93
C GLY A 120 13.49 -4.84 -4.75
N GLY A 121 12.79 -5.17 -3.65
CA GLY A 121 12.70 -4.35 -2.45
C GLY A 121 12.05 -2.98 -2.72
N ILE A 122 12.45 -1.98 -1.97
CA ILE A 122 11.92 -0.61 -2.10
C ILE A 122 12.51 0.04 -3.36
N GLY A 123 11.70 0.18 -4.43
CA GLY A 123 12.18 0.82 -5.65
C GLY A 123 11.31 0.62 -6.87
N VAL A 124 11.65 1.38 -7.93
CA VAL A 124 10.90 1.46 -9.21
C VAL A 124 10.77 0.12 -9.94
N ARG A 125 11.72 -0.81 -9.76
CA ARG A 125 11.68 -2.13 -10.41
C ARG A 125 10.78 -3.13 -9.71
N ASN A 126 10.32 -2.81 -8.49
CA ASN A 126 9.46 -3.71 -7.73
C ASN A 126 8.07 -3.79 -8.37
N ARG A 127 7.66 -5.01 -8.75
CA ARG A 127 6.35 -5.26 -9.37
C ARG A 127 5.18 -4.94 -8.44
N PHE A 128 5.36 -5.00 -7.13
CA PHE A 128 4.33 -4.64 -6.15
C PHE A 128 4.07 -3.14 -6.17
N GLU A 129 5.13 -2.33 -6.20
CA GLU A 129 5.04 -0.88 -6.33
C GLU A 129 4.40 -0.47 -7.66
N ARG A 130 4.86 -1.07 -8.76
CA ARG A 130 4.29 -0.83 -10.08
C ARG A 130 2.80 -1.17 -10.17
N ALA A 131 2.37 -2.24 -9.51
CA ALA A 131 0.95 -2.60 -9.44
C ALA A 131 0.16 -1.64 -8.55
N ALA A 132 0.74 -1.14 -7.46
CA ALA A 132 0.13 -0.12 -6.60
C ALA A 132 -0.02 1.22 -7.33
N ASP A 133 1.02 1.66 -8.06
CA ASP A 133 0.98 2.85 -8.91
C ASP A 133 -0.11 2.75 -9.98
N ARG A 134 -0.16 1.63 -10.70
CA ARG A 134 -1.19 1.36 -11.71
C ARG A 134 -2.59 1.41 -11.11
N TYR A 135 -2.77 0.80 -9.94
CA TYR A 135 -4.05 0.84 -9.25
C TYR A 135 -4.43 2.25 -8.81
N ALA A 136 -3.50 3.02 -8.29
CA ALA A 136 -3.74 4.40 -7.88
C ALA A 136 -4.07 5.32 -9.06
N ALA A 137 -3.52 5.04 -10.25
CA ALA A 137 -3.81 5.79 -11.47
C ALA A 137 -5.14 5.39 -12.15
N THR A 138 -5.49 4.09 -12.12
CA THR A 138 -6.59 3.55 -12.96
C THR A 138 -7.76 2.94 -12.18
N GLY A 139 -7.59 2.68 -10.89
CA GLY A 139 -8.53 1.93 -10.06
C GLY A 139 -8.52 0.41 -10.30
N ARG A 140 -7.57 -0.10 -11.11
CA ARG A 140 -7.47 -1.52 -11.50
C ARG A 140 -6.02 -2.00 -11.46
N GLY A 141 -5.84 -3.34 -11.54
CA GLY A 141 -4.50 -3.93 -11.74
C GLY A 141 -3.60 -3.89 -10.51
N TRP A 142 -4.13 -3.95 -9.30
CA TRP A 142 -3.36 -4.00 -8.04
C TRP A 142 -2.55 -5.29 -7.86
N TRP A 143 -2.79 -6.33 -8.67
CA TRP A 143 -2.09 -7.61 -8.56
C TRP A 143 -0.71 -7.56 -9.24
N PRO A 144 0.40 -7.93 -8.56
CA PRO A 144 1.75 -7.77 -9.08
C PRO A 144 2.07 -8.62 -10.32
N TRP A 145 1.34 -9.71 -10.53
CA TRP A 145 1.48 -10.62 -11.67
C TRP A 145 0.33 -10.51 -12.67
N ALA A 146 -0.52 -9.49 -12.56
CA ALA A 146 -1.46 -9.20 -13.63
C ALA A 146 -0.67 -8.89 -14.91
N SER A 147 -1.15 -9.43 -16.05
CA SER A 147 -0.56 -9.14 -17.36
C SER A 147 -0.43 -7.62 -17.54
N ASP A 148 0.72 -7.20 -17.94
CA ASP A 148 1.10 -5.78 -18.11
C ASP A 148 0.31 -5.20 -19.30
N GLU A 149 -0.94 -4.82 -19.08
CA GLU A 149 -1.55 -3.80 -19.92
C GLU A 149 -0.77 -2.53 -19.60
N ARG A 150 0.02 -2.08 -20.57
CA ARG A 150 0.99 -0.96 -20.54
C ARG A 150 0.71 0.04 -19.42
N GLN A 151 1.67 0.23 -18.51
CA GLN A 151 1.61 1.36 -17.60
C GLN A 151 1.48 2.62 -18.44
N PRO A 152 0.41 3.42 -18.27
CA PRO A 152 0.37 4.72 -18.92
C PRO A 152 1.62 5.49 -18.52
N GLY A 153 2.41 5.96 -19.48
CA GLY A 153 3.54 6.85 -19.24
C GLY A 153 4.89 6.21 -18.87
N PHE A 154 5.05 4.87 -18.88
CA PHE A 154 6.37 4.26 -18.72
C PHE A 154 7.10 4.27 -20.06
N THR A 155 8.14 5.10 -20.18
CA THR A 155 9.04 5.08 -21.34
C THR A 155 10.12 4.03 -21.13
N ASP A 156 10.14 2.98 -21.94
CA ASP A 156 11.29 2.08 -22.06
C ASP A 156 12.48 2.88 -22.63
N ARG A 157 13.38 3.32 -21.76
CA ARG A 157 14.70 3.82 -22.12
C ARG A 157 15.78 2.90 -21.61
#